data_d830787bde556c009956a66c35fc540f
#
_entry.id   d830787bde556c009956a66c35fc540f
#
_cell.length_a   1.000
_cell.length_b   1.000
_cell.length_c   1.000
_cell.angle_alpha   90.00
_cell.angle_beta   90.00
_cell.angle_gamma   90.00
#
_symmetry.space_group_name_H-M   'P 1'
#
loop_
_entity.id
_entity.type
_entity.pdbx_description
1 polymer ?
#
loop_
_entity_poly.entity_id
_entity_poly.type
_entity_poly.pdbx_seq_one_letter_code
_entity_poly.pdbx_strand_id
1 'polypeptide(L)' 'MPNGTIARLLIDKGFGFIRDESGVEHFFHRSSVRQAVFELLREGQRVDFTVEEADKGPRAGEVHLLES' A
#
# COMPACT_ATOMS: atom_id res chain seq x y z
N MET A 1 11.95 -0.51 6.72
CA MET A 1 10.75 -0.01 6.03
C MET A 1 9.56 -0.13 6.95
N PRO A 2 8.67 0.85 6.98
CA PRO A 2 7.50 0.76 7.82
C PRO A 2 6.56 -0.37 7.36
N ASN A 3 5.82 -0.91 8.31
CA ASN A 3 4.84 -1.95 8.06
C ASN A 3 3.44 -1.37 8.14
N GLY A 4 2.52 -1.94 7.42
CA GLY A 4 1.14 -1.55 7.48
C GLY A 4 0.22 -2.66 7.01
N THR A 5 -1.05 -2.31 6.89
CA THR A 5 -2.09 -3.23 6.47
C THR A 5 -2.85 -2.57 5.33
N ILE A 6 -3.18 -3.34 4.30
CA ILE A 6 -3.99 -2.82 3.20
C ILE A 6 -5.37 -2.51 3.75
N ALA A 7 -5.74 -1.22 3.75
CA ALA A 7 -7.00 -0.76 4.30
C ALA A 7 -8.09 -0.69 3.23
N ARG A 8 -7.72 -0.31 2.00
CA ARG A 8 -8.69 -0.18 0.91
C ARG A 8 -8.03 -0.56 -0.40
N LEU A 9 -8.78 -1.19 -1.28
CA LEU A 9 -8.34 -1.51 -2.63
C LEU A 9 -9.43 -1.10 -3.62
N LEU A 10 -9.01 -0.35 -4.62
CA LEU A 10 -9.88 0.10 -5.71
C LEU A 10 -9.31 -0.49 -7.00
N ILE A 11 -9.58 -1.77 -7.20
CA ILE A 11 -8.93 -2.57 -8.24
C ILE A 11 -9.16 -1.98 -9.63
N ASP A 12 -10.39 -1.61 -9.92
CA ASP A 12 -10.74 -1.05 -11.22
C ASP A 12 -10.15 0.35 -11.44
N LYS A 13 -9.75 1.04 -10.38
CA LYS A 13 -9.11 2.34 -10.50
C LYS A 13 -7.58 2.25 -10.43
N GLY A 14 -7.05 1.12 -10.00
CA GLY A 14 -5.61 0.87 -10.01
C GLY A 14 -4.86 1.48 -8.83
N PHE A 15 -5.50 1.68 -7.70
CA PHE A 15 -4.81 2.21 -6.51
C PHE A 15 -5.46 1.69 -5.23
N GLY A 16 -4.81 1.96 -4.12
CA GLY A 16 -5.34 1.59 -2.82
C GLY A 16 -4.70 2.41 -1.71
N PHE A 17 -4.99 2.03 -0.48
CA PHE A 17 -4.48 2.72 0.71
C PHE A 17 -3.95 1.70 1.70
N ILE A 18 -2.81 2.03 2.33
CA ILE A 18 -2.17 1.23 3.37
C ILE A 18 -2.27 2.03 4.67
N ARG A 19 -2.79 1.41 5.71
CA ARG A 19 -2.82 2.02 7.03
C ARG A 19 -1.59 1.58 7.81
N ASP A 20 -0.79 2.53 8.26
CA ASP A 20 0.40 2.22 9.05
C ASP A 20 0.03 1.99 10.53
N GLU A 21 1.04 1.70 11.35
CA GLU A 21 0.81 1.40 12.75
C GLU A 21 0.33 2.59 13.55
N SER A 22 0.55 3.80 13.03
CA SER A 22 0.07 5.03 13.65
C SER A 22 -1.35 5.40 13.22
N GLY A 23 -1.94 4.64 12.31
CA GLY A 23 -3.28 4.90 11.81
C GLY A 23 -3.35 5.83 10.62
N VAL A 24 -2.20 6.23 10.08
CA VAL A 24 -2.15 7.10 8.90
C VAL A 24 -2.30 6.24 7.66
N GLU A 25 -3.15 6.70 6.73
CA GLU A 25 -3.35 6.00 5.46
C GLU A 25 -2.44 6.60 4.40
N HIS A 26 -1.74 5.72 3.68
CA HIS A 26 -0.83 6.10 2.62
C HIS A 26 -1.38 5.60 1.29
N PHE A 27 -1.48 6.49 0.33
CA PHE A 27 -1.91 6.13 -1.03
C PHE A 27 -0.82 5.30 -1.70
N PHE A 28 -1.22 4.27 -2.44
CA PHE A 28 -0.27 3.58 -3.32
C PHE A 28 -0.95 3.27 -4.65
N HIS A 29 -0.16 3.35 -5.71
CA HIS A 29 -0.62 3.05 -7.06
C HIS A 29 -0.23 1.60 -7.39
N ARG A 30 -0.96 0.98 -8.32
CA ARG A 30 -0.67 -0.38 -8.75
C ARG A 30 0.78 -0.56 -9.21
N SER A 31 1.36 0.47 -9.81
CA SER A 31 2.74 0.42 -10.27
C SER A 31 3.76 0.39 -9.14
N SER A 32 3.36 0.70 -7.93
CA SER A 32 4.24 0.67 -6.76
C SER A 32 4.38 -0.72 -6.14
N VAL A 33 3.52 -1.65 -6.49
CA VAL A 33 3.53 -3.00 -5.93
C VAL A 33 4.66 -3.79 -6.56
N ARG A 34 5.50 -4.41 -5.72
CA ARG A 34 6.66 -5.19 -6.15
C ARG A 34 6.47 -6.65 -5.80
N GLN A 35 6.85 -7.54 -6.71
CA GLN A 35 6.87 -8.98 -6.47
C GLN A 35 5.50 -9.55 -6.11
N ALA A 36 4.43 -8.86 -6.53
CA ALA A 36 3.07 -9.31 -6.33
C ALA A 36 2.19 -8.69 -7.42
N VAL A 37 1.05 -9.28 -7.64
CA VAL A 37 0.09 -8.79 -8.64
C VAL A 37 -0.94 -7.95 -7.91
N PHE A 38 -1.05 -6.69 -8.29
CA PHE A 38 -1.97 -5.76 -7.62
C PHE A 38 -3.40 -6.30 -7.59
N GLU A 39 -3.85 -6.88 -8.70
CA GLU A 39 -5.22 -7.36 -8.83
C GLU A 39 -5.54 -8.55 -7.90
N LEU A 40 -4.51 -9.18 -7.33
CA LEU A 40 -4.69 -10.30 -6.41
C LEU A 40 -4.55 -9.90 -4.94
N LEU A 41 -4.28 -8.63 -4.68
CA LEU A 41 -4.19 -8.15 -3.30
C LEU A 41 -5.57 -8.13 -2.66
N ARG A 42 -5.57 -8.18 -1.32
CA ARG A 42 -6.80 -8.16 -0.55
C ARG A 42 -6.66 -7.23 0.64
N GLU A 43 -7.76 -6.62 1.01
CA GLU A 43 -7.81 -5.81 2.22
C GLU A 43 -7.49 -6.69 3.43
N GLY A 44 -6.73 -6.14 4.35
CA GLY A 44 -6.31 -6.87 5.54
C GLY A 44 -4.94 -7.51 5.45
N GLN A 45 -4.34 -7.59 4.25
CA GLN A 45 -3.00 -8.15 4.11
C GLN A 45 -1.95 -7.21 4.70
N ARG A 46 -0.90 -7.80 5.27
CA ARG A 46 0.22 -7.04 5.80
C ARG A 46 1.24 -6.78 4.70
N VAL A 47 1.77 -5.57 4.72
CA VAL A 47 2.77 -5.14 3.73
C VAL A 47 3.85 -4.33 4.43
N ASP A 48 5.02 -4.24 3.82
CA ASP A 48 5.96 -3.17 4.14
C ASP A 48 6.04 -2.24 2.93
N PHE A 49 6.47 -1.01 3.16
CA PHE A 49 6.43 -0.01 2.11
C PHE A 49 7.39 1.13 2.44
N THR A 50 7.79 1.86 1.40
CA THR A 50 8.57 3.08 1.58
C THR A 50 7.63 4.28 1.64
N VAL A 51 7.95 5.23 2.53
CA VAL A 51 7.15 6.44 2.69
C VAL A 51 7.70 7.51 1.76
N GLU A 52 6.81 8.10 0.97
CA GLU A 52 7.11 9.26 0.15
C GLU A 52 6.14 10.36 0.50
N GLU A 53 6.60 11.59 0.45
CA GLU A 53 5.72 12.73 0.61
C GLU A 53 5.33 13.26 -0.76
N ALA A 54 4.06 13.53 -0.93
CA ALA A 54 3.53 14.11 -2.15
C ALA A 54 2.63 15.28 -1.80
N ASP A 55 2.32 16.09 -2.79
CA ASP A 55 1.48 17.29 -2.57
C ASP A 55 0.13 16.96 -1.96
N LYS A 56 -0.38 15.76 -2.21
CA LYS A 56 -1.70 15.34 -1.76
C LYS A 56 -1.67 14.52 -0.47
N GLY A 57 -0.50 14.40 0.16
CA GLY A 57 -0.37 13.68 1.41
C GLY A 57 0.57 12.48 1.32
N PRO A 58 0.60 11.61 2.34
CA PRO A 58 1.52 10.49 2.37
C PRO A 58 1.25 9.51 1.23
N ARG A 59 2.32 9.01 0.64
CA ARG A 59 2.26 8.06 -0.45
C ARG A 59 3.28 6.95 -0.22
N ALA A 60 2.92 5.72 -0.58
CA ALA A 60 3.85 4.61 -0.55
C ALA A 60 4.53 4.50 -1.92
N GLY A 61 5.86 4.53 -1.92
CA GLY A 61 6.64 4.47 -3.15
C GLY A 61 6.84 3.07 -3.65
N GLU A 62 7.14 2.13 -2.75
CA GLU A 62 7.24 0.71 -3.06
C GLU A 62 6.46 -0.06 -2.02
N VAL A 63 5.73 -1.06 -2.45
CA VAL A 63 4.90 -1.88 -1.57
C VAL A 63 5.29 -3.34 -1.77
N HIS A 64 5.64 -4.00 -0.67
CA HIS A 64 6.01 -5.41 -0.67
C HIS A 64 5.04 -6.17 0.23
N LEU A 65 4.43 -7.20 -0.33
CA LEU A 65 3.54 -8.06 0.44
C LEU A 65 4.35 -8.89 1.42
N LEU A 66 3.94 -8.86 2.68
CA LEU A 66 4.55 -9.70 3.71
C LEU A 66 3.79 -11.00 3.78
N GLU A 67 4.50 -12.09 3.60
CA GLU A 67 3.91 -13.42 3.72
C GLU A 67 4.10 -13.92 5.15
N SER A 68 3.04 -14.44 5.68
CA SER A 68 3.08 -15.03 7.02
C SER A 68 3.48 -16.50 6.97
#